data_f89d160b4e6de0d60abcc45fce8b4e30
#
_entry.id   f89d160b4e6de0d60abcc45fce8b4e30
#
_cell.length_a   1.000
_cell.length_b   1.000
_cell.length_c   1.000
_cell.angle_alpha   90.00
_cell.angle_beta   90.00
_cell.angle_gamma   90.00
#
_symmetry.space_group_name_H-M   'P 1'
#
loop_
_entity.id
_entity.type
_entity.pdbx_description
1 polymer ?
#
loop_
_entity_poly.entity_id
_entity_poly.type
_entity_poly.pdbx_seq_one_letter_code
_entity_poly.pdbx_strand_id
1 'polypeptide(L)'
;ITIGDVQHPQQIFTIWTEAERNAINIYTIEMDTSKVKDEQWYNNTKVTYSFDGSKATGSYGDAVARAHADTKWTQKEIDDGEAPEGVDTDTVATEGLKTVLIRKVKTQAEEELNKTDWYVVRKAEEDTAIPSSITTHRKAVRSKQAEMETAITNASDTPALETLHTYTEQEDGSITRPLGELPYLE
;
A
#
# COMPACT_ATOMS: atom_id res chain seq x y z
N ILE A 1 6.76 -10.60 -37.47
CA ILE A 1 7.89 -10.36 -36.61
C ILE A 1 9.18 -10.78 -37.30
N THR A 2 10.23 -9.99 -37.23
CA THR A 2 11.53 -10.28 -37.82
C THR A 2 12.48 -10.77 -36.71
N ILE A 3 13.13 -11.92 -36.96
CA ILE A 3 14.11 -12.52 -36.06
C ILE A 3 15.37 -12.80 -36.87
N GLY A 4 16.46 -12.11 -36.57
CA GLY A 4 17.59 -12.02 -37.47
C GLY A 4 17.17 -11.40 -38.81
N ASP A 5 17.46 -12.07 -39.89
CA ASP A 5 17.09 -11.65 -41.25
C ASP A 5 15.83 -12.34 -41.80
N VAL A 6 15.14 -13.14 -40.96
CA VAL A 6 13.97 -13.93 -41.38
C VAL A 6 12.69 -13.31 -40.81
N GLN A 7 11.70 -13.13 -41.70
CA GLN A 7 10.37 -12.67 -41.32
C GLN A 7 9.47 -13.87 -40.99
N HIS A 8 8.94 -13.91 -39.77
CA HIS A 8 8.03 -14.93 -39.27
C HIS A 8 6.61 -14.36 -39.12
N PRO A 9 5.56 -15.19 -39.39
CA PRO A 9 4.20 -14.78 -39.08
C PRO A 9 3.99 -14.70 -37.56
N GLN A 10 3.05 -13.85 -37.11
CA GLN A 10 2.78 -13.66 -35.70
C GLN A 10 2.21 -14.91 -34.99
N GLN A 11 1.62 -15.82 -35.79
CA GLN A 11 1.07 -17.09 -35.29
C GLN A 11 2.12 -18.04 -34.69
N ILE A 12 3.42 -17.80 -34.88
CA ILE A 12 4.47 -18.61 -34.19
C ILE A 12 4.31 -18.64 -32.66
N PHE A 13 3.74 -17.60 -32.05
CA PHE A 13 3.50 -17.56 -30.62
C PHE A 13 2.27 -18.37 -30.15
N THR A 14 1.39 -18.74 -31.08
CA THR A 14 0.13 -19.43 -30.75
C THR A 14 0.06 -20.85 -31.34
N ILE A 15 0.70 -21.12 -32.44
CA ILE A 15 0.61 -22.39 -33.17
C ILE A 15 1.85 -23.26 -32.93
N TRP A 16 3.04 -22.65 -32.89
CA TRP A 16 4.27 -23.40 -32.75
C TRP A 16 4.42 -23.93 -31.33
N THR A 17 4.96 -25.13 -31.21
CA THR A 17 5.40 -25.72 -29.97
C THR A 17 6.59 -24.92 -29.39
N GLU A 18 6.86 -25.11 -28.12
CA GLU A 18 8.02 -24.49 -27.46
C GLU A 18 9.33 -24.93 -28.14
N ALA A 19 9.45 -26.22 -28.51
CA ALA A 19 10.62 -26.74 -29.17
C ALA A 19 10.87 -26.09 -30.57
N GLU A 20 9.81 -25.84 -31.33
CA GLU A 20 9.92 -25.15 -32.63
C GLU A 20 10.35 -23.68 -32.44
N ARG A 21 9.84 -23.00 -31.42
CA ARG A 21 10.26 -21.62 -31.07
C ARG A 21 11.72 -21.59 -30.60
N ASN A 22 12.11 -22.53 -29.75
CA ASN A 22 13.48 -22.61 -29.23
C ASN A 22 14.51 -22.88 -30.36
N ALA A 23 14.12 -23.64 -31.41
CA ALA A 23 14.97 -23.88 -32.57
C ALA A 23 15.37 -22.63 -33.34
N ILE A 24 14.61 -21.54 -33.19
CA ILE A 24 14.90 -20.22 -33.80
C ILE A 24 15.24 -19.16 -32.70
N ASN A 25 15.71 -19.62 -31.54
CA ASN A 25 16.12 -18.78 -30.42
C ASN A 25 15.01 -17.91 -29.82
N ILE A 26 13.77 -18.36 -29.86
CA ILE A 26 12.65 -17.77 -29.12
C ILE A 26 12.34 -18.65 -27.92
N TYR A 27 12.59 -18.14 -26.76
CA TYR A 27 12.38 -18.85 -25.50
C TYR A 27 11.22 -18.22 -24.70
N THR A 28 10.42 -19.06 -24.06
CA THR A 28 9.45 -18.59 -23.07
C THR A 28 10.21 -18.19 -21.81
N ILE A 29 9.91 -16.99 -21.29
CA ILE A 29 10.52 -16.53 -20.05
C ILE A 29 9.74 -17.12 -18.87
N GLU A 30 10.43 -17.88 -18.04
CA GLU A 30 9.89 -18.27 -16.75
C GLU A 30 10.14 -17.18 -15.72
N MET A 31 9.06 -16.67 -15.13
CA MET A 31 9.14 -15.60 -14.16
C MET A 31 9.30 -16.16 -12.73
N ASP A 32 10.40 -15.83 -12.08
CA ASP A 32 10.59 -16.03 -10.65
C ASP A 32 10.07 -14.81 -9.89
N THR A 33 8.93 -14.98 -9.23
CA THR A 33 8.26 -13.95 -8.43
C THR A 33 8.46 -14.15 -6.93
N SER A 34 9.35 -15.05 -6.51
CA SER A 34 9.58 -15.40 -5.09
C SER A 34 9.98 -14.22 -4.21
N LYS A 35 10.58 -13.16 -4.81
CA LYS A 35 11.01 -11.93 -4.14
C LYS A 35 10.03 -10.77 -4.28
N VAL A 36 8.94 -10.96 -5.02
CA VAL A 36 7.91 -9.93 -5.14
C VAL A 36 7.16 -9.81 -3.82
N LYS A 37 7.01 -8.59 -3.33
CA LYS A 37 6.24 -8.24 -2.14
C LYS A 37 5.11 -7.29 -2.47
N ASP A 38 4.16 -7.15 -1.54
CA ASP A 38 3.03 -6.24 -1.68
C ASP A 38 3.51 -4.79 -1.85
N GLU A 39 3.11 -4.16 -2.95
CA GLU A 39 3.49 -2.80 -3.32
C GLU A 39 2.90 -1.73 -2.38
N GLN A 40 1.94 -2.08 -1.54
CA GLN A 40 1.50 -1.21 -0.46
C GLN A 40 2.66 -0.91 0.50
N TRP A 41 3.52 -1.89 0.76
CA TRP A 41 4.58 -1.82 1.77
C TRP A 41 5.99 -1.76 1.19
N TYR A 42 6.20 -2.26 -0.04
CA TYR A 42 7.52 -2.44 -0.64
C TYR A 42 7.58 -1.89 -2.07
N ASN A 43 8.76 -1.46 -2.46
CA ASN A 43 9.10 -1.20 -3.84
C ASN A 43 9.80 -2.44 -4.41
N ASN A 44 9.17 -3.10 -5.37
CA ASN A 44 9.77 -4.22 -6.07
C ASN A 44 10.83 -3.70 -7.05
N THR A 45 11.92 -4.45 -7.22
CA THR A 45 12.96 -4.12 -8.19
C THR A 45 12.47 -4.34 -9.63
N LYS A 46 13.19 -3.80 -10.60
CA LYS A 46 12.96 -4.13 -12.00
C LYS A 46 13.36 -5.59 -12.28
N VAL A 47 12.64 -6.21 -13.20
CA VAL A 47 12.98 -7.57 -13.67
C VAL A 47 14.33 -7.55 -14.34
N THR A 48 15.17 -8.53 -13.98
CA THR A 48 16.39 -8.86 -14.69
C THR A 48 16.21 -10.18 -15.43
N TYR A 49 16.77 -10.29 -16.63
CA TYR A 49 16.62 -11.48 -17.45
C TYR A 49 17.96 -12.18 -17.57
N SER A 50 17.94 -13.50 -17.51
CA SER A 50 19.10 -14.38 -17.73
C SER A 50 18.75 -15.51 -18.66
N PHE A 51 19.77 -16.05 -19.35
CA PHE A 51 19.64 -17.20 -20.23
C PHE A 51 20.84 -18.13 -19.98
N ASP A 52 20.57 -19.39 -19.69
CA ASP A 52 21.60 -20.40 -19.38
C ASP A 52 22.01 -21.26 -20.60
N GLY A 53 21.51 -20.96 -21.79
CA GLY A 53 21.69 -21.70 -23.02
C GLY A 53 20.50 -22.61 -23.38
N SER A 54 19.59 -22.83 -22.44
CA SER A 54 18.39 -23.66 -22.66
C SER A 54 17.10 -23.00 -22.15
N LYS A 55 17.21 -22.21 -21.09
CA LYS A 55 16.07 -21.60 -20.39
C LYS A 55 16.28 -20.09 -20.21
N ALA A 56 15.25 -19.32 -20.49
CA ALA A 56 15.18 -17.89 -20.21
C ALA A 56 14.43 -17.67 -18.88
N THR A 57 15.04 -16.97 -17.94
CA THR A 57 14.44 -16.66 -16.63
C THR A 57 14.38 -15.16 -16.43
N GLY A 58 13.22 -14.65 -16.00
CA GLY A 58 13.06 -13.30 -15.47
C GLY A 58 12.94 -13.35 -13.96
N SER A 59 13.73 -12.58 -13.23
CA SER A 59 13.72 -12.56 -11.76
C SER A 59 13.72 -11.16 -11.22
N TYR A 60 13.14 -11.00 -10.04
CA TYR A 60 13.19 -9.76 -9.26
C TYR A 60 14.33 -9.86 -8.23
N GLY A 61 14.97 -8.72 -7.94
CA GLY A 61 15.84 -8.58 -6.79
C GLY A 61 15.05 -8.46 -5.48
N ASP A 62 15.73 -8.27 -4.36
CA ASP A 62 15.08 -8.08 -3.07
C ASP A 62 14.25 -6.79 -3.08
N ALA A 63 12.99 -6.88 -2.66
CA ALA A 63 12.11 -5.73 -2.53
C ALA A 63 12.57 -4.81 -1.40
N VAL A 64 12.50 -3.50 -1.61
CA VAL A 64 12.92 -2.48 -0.65
C VAL A 64 11.70 -1.95 0.09
N ALA A 65 11.72 -1.96 1.42
CA ALA A 65 10.65 -1.39 2.23
C ALA A 65 10.47 0.11 1.92
N ARG A 66 9.21 0.55 1.75
CA ARG A 66 8.89 1.97 1.61
C ARG A 66 9.17 2.69 2.92
N ALA A 67 9.47 3.98 2.85
CA ALA A 67 9.71 4.77 4.05
C ALA A 67 8.47 4.76 4.97
N HIS A 68 8.64 4.34 6.23
CA HIS A 68 7.56 4.34 7.21
C HIS A 68 7.34 5.72 7.83
N ALA A 69 8.40 6.53 7.97
CA ALA A 69 8.36 7.91 8.46
C ALA A 69 8.50 8.89 7.29
N ASP A 70 8.01 10.12 7.50
CA ASP A 70 8.20 11.21 6.55
C ASP A 70 9.69 11.51 6.38
N THR A 71 10.09 11.82 5.16
CA THR A 71 11.41 12.40 4.88
C THR A 71 11.27 13.90 4.71
N LYS A 72 12.26 14.65 5.20
CA LYS A 72 12.33 16.10 5.05
C LYS A 72 13.43 16.47 4.06
N TRP A 73 13.33 17.66 3.49
CA TRP A 73 14.40 18.21 2.67
C TRP A 73 15.66 18.40 3.51
N THR A 74 16.79 17.99 2.97
CA THR A 74 18.10 18.26 3.58
C THR A 74 18.60 19.61 3.13
N GLN A 75 19.47 20.25 3.93
CA GLN A 75 20.09 21.52 3.56
C GLN A 75 20.84 21.41 2.23
N LYS A 76 21.48 20.26 1.99
CA LYS A 76 22.21 20.01 0.74
C LYS A 76 21.28 20.02 -0.49
N GLU A 77 20.13 19.36 -0.43
CA GLU A 77 19.16 19.33 -1.54
C GLU A 77 18.59 20.74 -1.81
N ILE A 78 18.40 21.54 -0.76
CA ILE A 78 17.99 22.95 -0.88
C ILE A 78 19.08 23.79 -1.56
N ASP A 79 20.32 23.65 -1.11
CA ASP A 79 21.46 24.41 -1.64
C ASP A 79 21.80 24.00 -3.09
N ASP A 80 21.61 22.73 -3.44
CA ASP A 80 21.80 22.19 -4.80
C ASP A 80 20.64 22.57 -5.77
N GLY A 81 19.56 23.16 -5.26
CA GLY A 81 18.38 23.54 -6.05
C GLY A 81 17.48 22.36 -6.46
N GLU A 82 17.58 21.23 -5.75
CA GLU A 82 16.74 20.05 -5.96
C GLU A 82 15.36 20.21 -5.29
N ALA A 83 15.28 21.06 -4.26
CA ALA A 83 14.05 21.35 -3.54
C ALA A 83 13.26 22.49 -4.22
N PRO A 84 11.90 22.52 -4.08
CA PRO A 84 11.10 23.65 -4.53
C PRO A 84 11.49 24.95 -3.84
N GLU A 85 11.25 26.08 -4.51
CA GLU A 85 11.53 27.39 -3.95
C GLU A 85 10.70 27.67 -2.68
N GLY A 86 11.34 28.19 -1.64
CA GLY A 86 10.69 28.59 -0.39
C GLY A 86 10.47 27.47 0.63
N VAL A 87 11.02 26.26 0.40
CA VAL A 87 11.03 25.19 1.40
C VAL A 87 12.25 25.32 2.31
N ASP A 88 12.12 24.73 3.50
CA ASP A 88 13.17 24.61 4.50
C ASP A 88 13.36 23.14 4.94
N THR A 89 14.31 22.91 5.84
CA THR A 89 14.61 21.56 6.36
C THR A 89 13.51 20.99 7.27
N ASP A 90 12.49 21.76 7.62
CA ASP A 90 11.31 21.28 8.34
C ASP A 90 10.17 20.84 7.42
N THR A 91 10.27 21.22 6.14
CA THR A 91 9.29 20.86 5.12
C THR A 91 9.41 19.38 4.73
N VAL A 92 8.29 18.68 4.70
CA VAL A 92 8.23 17.27 4.28
C VAL A 92 8.50 17.17 2.77
N ALA A 93 9.53 16.42 2.41
CA ALA A 93 9.88 16.11 1.02
C ALA A 93 9.02 14.95 0.48
N THR A 94 8.85 13.91 1.28
CA THR A 94 8.03 12.74 0.93
C THR A 94 7.31 12.25 2.16
N GLU A 95 6.00 12.07 2.05
CA GLU A 95 5.20 11.47 3.13
C GLU A 95 5.53 9.98 3.29
N GLY A 96 5.77 9.58 4.52
CA GLY A 96 5.94 8.19 4.90
C GLY A 96 4.61 7.46 5.04
N LEU A 97 4.69 6.14 5.14
CA LEU A 97 3.50 5.29 5.29
C LEU A 97 2.68 5.65 6.53
N LYS A 98 3.29 6.04 7.65
CA LYS A 98 2.57 6.45 8.87
C LYS A 98 1.63 7.62 8.60
N THR A 99 2.10 8.68 7.98
CA THR A 99 1.30 9.86 7.64
C THR A 99 0.12 9.51 6.74
N VAL A 100 0.37 8.70 5.71
CA VAL A 100 -0.68 8.25 4.78
C VAL A 100 -1.73 7.38 5.50
N LEU A 101 -1.30 6.42 6.33
CA LEU A 101 -2.19 5.52 7.05
C LEU A 101 -3.01 6.23 8.13
N ILE A 102 -2.41 7.15 8.88
CA ILE A 102 -3.12 7.98 9.87
C ILE A 102 -4.19 8.83 9.18
N ARG A 103 -3.86 9.44 8.04
CA ARG A 103 -4.85 10.19 7.25
C ARG A 103 -6.01 9.30 6.83
N LYS A 104 -5.74 8.07 6.36
CA LYS A 104 -6.77 7.10 5.99
C LYS A 104 -7.68 6.75 7.18
N VAL A 105 -7.12 6.49 8.35
CA VAL A 105 -7.88 6.22 9.59
C VAL A 105 -8.76 7.41 9.95
N LYS A 106 -8.24 8.64 9.87
CA LYS A 106 -9.01 9.88 10.16
C LYS A 106 -10.17 10.05 9.18
N THR A 107 -9.94 9.86 7.89
CA THR A 107 -11.01 9.94 6.87
C THR A 107 -12.10 8.91 7.13
N GLN A 108 -11.73 7.64 7.41
CA GLN A 108 -12.72 6.60 7.72
C GLN A 108 -13.52 6.90 9.00
N ALA A 109 -12.87 7.43 10.04
CA ALA A 109 -13.56 7.82 11.27
C ALA A 109 -14.50 9.03 11.04
N GLU A 110 -14.08 10.00 10.23
CA GLU A 110 -14.91 11.13 9.83
C GLU A 110 -16.14 10.69 9.06
N GLU A 111 -15.97 9.80 8.07
CA GLU A 111 -17.08 9.23 7.30
C GLU A 111 -18.10 8.54 8.21
N GLU A 112 -17.66 7.80 9.23
CA GLU A 112 -18.54 7.14 10.18
C GLU A 112 -19.25 8.14 11.12
N LEU A 113 -18.55 9.17 11.58
CA LEU A 113 -19.11 10.21 12.44
C LEU A 113 -20.14 11.08 11.68
N ASN A 114 -19.90 11.38 10.41
CA ASN A 114 -20.77 12.20 9.55
C ASN A 114 -22.17 11.61 9.42
N LYS A 115 -22.32 10.27 9.46
CA LYS A 115 -23.63 9.59 9.43
C LYS A 115 -24.57 10.05 10.57
N THR A 116 -24.01 10.56 11.64
CA THR A 116 -24.73 10.94 12.87
C THR A 116 -24.61 12.41 13.24
N ASP A 117 -23.98 13.24 12.40
CA ASP A 117 -23.76 14.67 12.70
C ASP A 117 -25.06 15.47 12.77
N TRP A 118 -26.08 15.06 12.03
CA TRP A 118 -27.39 15.69 12.09
C TRP A 118 -28.02 15.65 13.50
N TYR A 119 -27.72 14.62 14.33
CA TYR A 119 -28.15 14.58 15.72
C TYR A 119 -27.50 15.69 16.56
N VAL A 120 -26.22 16.00 16.26
CA VAL A 120 -25.47 17.07 16.95
C VAL A 120 -26.04 18.44 16.57
N VAL A 121 -26.30 18.65 15.27
CA VAL A 121 -26.90 19.88 14.74
C VAL A 121 -28.29 20.07 15.36
N ARG A 122 -29.16 19.05 15.31
CA ARG A 122 -30.50 19.12 15.91
C ARG A 122 -30.47 19.40 17.42
N LYS A 123 -29.50 18.82 18.15
CA LYS A 123 -29.31 19.13 19.57
C LYS A 123 -28.97 20.61 19.79
N ALA A 124 -28.14 21.19 18.91
CA ALA A 124 -27.75 22.59 19.01
C ALA A 124 -28.89 23.57 18.66
N GLU A 125 -29.72 23.22 17.66
CA GLU A 125 -30.80 24.08 17.14
C GLU A 125 -32.10 23.98 17.94
N GLU A 126 -32.47 22.75 18.33
CA GLU A 126 -33.79 22.45 18.91
C GLU A 126 -33.72 21.95 20.36
N ASP A 127 -32.55 21.87 20.95
CA ASP A 127 -32.26 21.26 22.27
C ASP A 127 -32.76 19.78 22.39
N THR A 128 -32.99 19.10 21.26
CA THR A 128 -33.41 17.70 21.25
C THR A 128 -32.27 16.78 21.64
N ALA A 129 -32.48 15.94 22.66
CA ALA A 129 -31.45 15.06 23.17
C ALA A 129 -30.93 14.06 22.12
N ILE A 130 -29.62 13.86 22.05
CA ILE A 130 -29.01 12.83 21.21
C ILE A 130 -29.30 11.47 21.88
N PRO A 131 -29.78 10.45 21.12
CA PRO A 131 -29.95 9.10 21.65
C PRO A 131 -28.65 8.56 22.28
N SER A 132 -28.77 7.84 23.37
CA SER A 132 -27.61 7.30 24.10
C SER A 132 -26.78 6.34 23.24
N SER A 133 -27.41 5.54 22.37
CA SER A 133 -26.75 4.65 21.42
C SER A 133 -25.83 5.44 20.47
N ILE A 134 -26.32 6.55 19.92
CA ILE A 134 -25.52 7.43 19.03
C ILE A 134 -24.36 8.04 19.79
N THR A 135 -24.59 8.52 21.01
CA THR A 135 -23.50 9.08 21.85
C THR A 135 -22.43 8.03 22.14
N THR A 136 -22.84 6.80 22.45
CA THR A 136 -21.94 5.67 22.74
C THR A 136 -21.15 5.29 21.49
N HIS A 137 -21.82 5.15 20.34
CA HIS A 137 -21.18 4.85 19.06
C HIS A 137 -20.14 5.91 18.71
N ARG A 138 -20.48 7.19 18.73
CA ARG A 138 -19.55 8.29 18.43
C ARG A 138 -18.33 8.31 19.34
N LYS A 139 -18.49 7.99 20.63
CA LYS A 139 -17.36 7.82 21.56
C LYS A 139 -16.48 6.64 21.18
N ALA A 140 -17.09 5.50 20.83
CA ALA A 140 -16.36 4.30 20.44
C ALA A 140 -15.53 4.53 19.15
N VAL A 141 -16.11 5.21 18.15
CA VAL A 141 -15.38 5.58 16.91
C VAL A 141 -14.16 6.44 17.23
N ARG A 142 -14.31 7.50 18.05
CA ARG A 142 -13.18 8.38 18.40
C ARG A 142 -12.11 7.66 19.24
N SER A 143 -12.53 6.81 20.18
CA SER A 143 -11.59 6.01 20.97
C SER A 143 -10.78 5.07 20.08
N LYS A 144 -11.47 4.34 19.18
CA LYS A 144 -10.83 3.41 18.27
C LYS A 144 -9.91 4.11 17.28
N GLN A 145 -10.32 5.26 16.75
CA GLN A 145 -9.46 6.10 15.91
C GLN A 145 -8.15 6.45 16.64
N ALA A 146 -8.22 6.93 17.86
CA ALA A 146 -7.03 7.30 18.65
C ALA A 146 -6.11 6.09 18.92
N GLU A 147 -6.70 4.92 19.21
CA GLU A 147 -5.94 3.66 19.37
C GLU A 147 -5.21 3.29 18.09
N MET A 148 -5.89 3.34 16.94
CA MET A 148 -5.31 3.02 15.63
C MET A 148 -4.19 4.01 15.25
N GLU A 149 -4.39 5.31 15.44
CA GLU A 149 -3.36 6.33 15.21
C GLU A 149 -2.13 6.09 16.11
N THR A 150 -2.34 5.72 17.36
CA THR A 150 -1.26 5.39 18.32
C THR A 150 -0.50 4.14 17.87
N ALA A 151 -1.20 3.08 17.47
CA ALA A 151 -0.57 1.86 16.99
C ALA A 151 0.30 2.10 15.74
N ILE A 152 -0.22 2.87 14.76
CA ILE A 152 0.52 3.24 13.56
C ILE A 152 1.75 4.10 13.91
N THR A 153 1.59 5.07 14.81
CA THR A 153 2.69 5.95 15.23
C THR A 153 3.82 5.17 15.89
N ASN A 154 3.48 4.19 16.72
CA ASN A 154 4.44 3.37 17.47
C ASN A 154 5.09 2.25 16.65
N ALA A 155 4.60 1.93 15.46
CA ALA A 155 5.24 0.94 14.60
C ALA A 155 6.69 1.36 14.32
N SER A 156 7.65 0.46 14.52
CA SER A 156 9.09 0.75 14.40
C SER A 156 9.56 0.92 12.97
N ASP A 157 8.91 0.21 12.05
CA ASP A 157 9.32 0.09 10.66
C ASP A 157 8.15 -0.33 9.75
N THR A 158 8.41 -0.51 8.47
CA THR A 158 7.40 -0.92 7.48
C THR A 158 6.88 -2.34 7.72
N PRO A 159 7.69 -3.37 8.06
CA PRO A 159 7.16 -4.68 8.44
C PRO A 159 6.22 -4.63 9.65
N ALA A 160 6.46 -3.77 10.63
CA ALA A 160 5.57 -3.60 11.78
C ALA A 160 4.22 -2.97 11.34
N LEU A 161 4.24 -2.01 10.41
CA LEU A 161 3.02 -1.45 9.81
C LEU A 161 2.25 -2.51 9.00
N GLU A 162 2.94 -3.32 8.21
CA GLU A 162 2.36 -4.44 7.46
C GLU A 162 1.66 -5.42 8.42
N THR A 163 2.33 -5.80 9.52
CA THR A 163 1.76 -6.69 10.54
C THR A 163 0.48 -6.13 11.14
N LEU A 164 0.42 -4.83 11.47
CA LEU A 164 -0.79 -4.18 11.98
C LEU A 164 -1.99 -4.30 11.02
N HIS A 165 -1.75 -4.37 9.72
CA HIS A 165 -2.78 -4.38 8.68
C HIS A 165 -3.07 -5.78 8.12
N THR A 166 -2.24 -6.78 8.45
CA THR A 166 -2.40 -8.15 7.97
C THR A 166 -3.57 -8.84 8.66
N TYR A 167 -4.54 -9.28 7.87
CA TYR A 167 -5.65 -10.07 8.36
C TYR A 167 -5.26 -11.52 8.59
N THR A 168 -5.66 -12.06 9.71
CA THR A 168 -5.44 -13.47 10.07
C THR A 168 -6.75 -14.11 10.49
N GLU A 169 -6.96 -15.36 10.07
CA GLU A 169 -8.07 -16.19 10.52
C GLU A 169 -7.80 -16.67 11.95
N GLN A 170 -8.80 -16.52 12.81
CA GLN A 170 -8.77 -16.95 14.20
C GLN A 170 -9.34 -18.37 14.33
N GLU A 171 -9.17 -19.02 15.47
CA GLU A 171 -9.66 -20.36 15.75
C GLU A 171 -11.21 -20.48 15.65
N ASP A 172 -11.92 -19.40 15.87
CA ASP A 172 -13.39 -19.32 15.75
C ASP A 172 -13.89 -19.03 14.31
N GLY A 173 -12.98 -18.95 13.34
CA GLY A 173 -13.27 -18.65 11.93
C GLY A 173 -13.45 -17.14 11.66
N SER A 174 -13.32 -16.28 12.64
CA SER A 174 -13.33 -14.83 12.41
C SER A 174 -12.02 -14.37 11.75
N ILE A 175 -12.10 -13.31 10.94
CA ILE A 175 -10.93 -12.70 10.31
C ILE A 175 -10.66 -11.36 10.98
N THR A 176 -9.50 -11.24 11.62
CA THR A 176 -9.11 -10.02 12.34
C THR A 176 -7.71 -9.56 11.96
N ARG A 177 -7.40 -8.31 12.26
CA ARG A 177 -6.03 -7.74 12.17
C ARG A 177 -5.67 -7.04 13.48
N PRO A 178 -4.36 -6.93 13.83
CA PRO A 178 -3.93 -6.28 15.07
C PRO A 178 -4.39 -4.83 15.22
N LEU A 179 -4.47 -4.06 14.12
CA LEU A 179 -4.99 -2.69 14.13
C LEU A 179 -6.47 -2.64 14.53
N GLY A 180 -7.24 -3.71 14.27
CA GLY A 180 -8.68 -3.77 14.46
C GLY A 180 -9.45 -2.93 13.44
N GLU A 181 -10.76 -2.76 13.71
CA GLU A 181 -11.68 -2.03 12.83
C GLU A 181 -12.38 -0.90 13.59
N LEU A 182 -12.75 0.17 12.85
CA LEU A 182 -13.64 1.18 13.40
C LEU A 182 -15.03 0.57 13.64
N PRO A 183 -15.70 0.92 14.75
CA PRO A 183 -17.10 0.54 14.96
C PRO A 183 -17.96 1.16 13.86
N TYR A 184 -18.93 0.41 13.36
CA TYR A 184 -19.93 0.91 12.42
C TYR A 184 -21.32 0.96 13.09
N LEU A 185 -22.16 1.84 12.59
CA LEU A 185 -23.55 1.95 13.04
C LEU A 185 -24.40 0.99 12.19
N GLU A 186 -25.06 0.04 12.88
CA GLU A 186 -26.02 -0.89 12.27
C GLU A 186 -27.35 -0.20 11.94
#